data_6de429f8614106091bf55090aea804fc
#
_entry.id   6de429f8614106091bf55090aea804fc
#
_cell.length_a   1.000
_cell.length_b   1.000
_cell.length_c   1.000
_cell.angle_alpha   90.00
_cell.angle_beta   90.00
_cell.angle_gamma   90.00
#
_symmetry.space_group_name_H-M   'P 1'
#
loop_
_entity.id
_entity.type
_entity.pdbx_description
1 polymer ?
#
loop_
_entity_poly.entity_id
_entity_poly.type
_entity_poly.pdbx_seq_one_letter_code
_entity_poly.pdbx_strand_id
1 'polypeptide(L)'
;MPIDDRERARRRALLHAHYAAENRHDLDGIMATFSARGEMLYNHQSFATDETIRWAHGYIGMSAAPGAFGGLRAIIDREHFTDEETVVEGRLLGAHAGEFLGFQPTGRAVELPFVAFYRFDDDGKLSSERVVMNLGPLRD
;
A
#
# COMPACT_ATOMS: atom_id res chain seq x y z
N MET A 1 -17.15 -4.06 19.83
CA MET A 1 -17.23 -2.64 20.24
C MET A 1 -16.72 -1.76 19.14
N PRO A 2 -17.45 -0.77 18.70
CA PRO A 2 -16.90 0.18 17.74
C PRO A 2 -15.73 0.93 18.37
N ILE A 3 -14.76 1.28 17.55
CA ILE A 3 -13.61 2.07 18.02
C ILE A 3 -14.08 3.49 18.37
N ASP A 4 -13.40 4.11 19.32
CA ASP A 4 -13.69 5.49 19.68
C ASP A 4 -12.98 6.47 18.73
N ASP A 5 -13.27 7.76 18.89
CA ASP A 5 -12.72 8.80 18.03
C ASP A 5 -11.20 8.92 18.15
N ARG A 6 -10.66 8.64 19.33
CA ARG A 6 -9.22 8.70 19.58
C ARG A 6 -8.48 7.61 18.81
N GLU A 7 -9.01 6.38 18.85
CA GLU A 7 -8.43 5.25 18.11
C GLU A 7 -8.55 5.47 16.61
N ARG A 8 -9.68 6.00 16.14
CA ARG A 8 -9.87 6.34 14.74
C ARG A 8 -8.85 7.36 14.27
N ALA A 9 -8.64 8.43 15.05
CA ALA A 9 -7.67 9.47 14.73
C ALA A 9 -6.24 8.91 14.68
N ARG A 10 -5.90 8.02 15.61
CA ARG A 10 -4.59 7.38 15.67
C ARG A 10 -4.32 6.53 14.43
N ARG A 11 -5.27 5.70 14.05
CA ARG A 11 -5.14 4.87 12.84
C ARG A 11 -5.04 5.71 11.58
N ARG A 12 -5.87 6.75 11.48
CA ARG A 12 -5.85 7.65 10.33
C ARG A 12 -4.51 8.35 10.20
N ALA A 13 -3.94 8.83 11.30
CA ALA A 13 -2.66 9.51 11.29
C ALA A 13 -1.54 8.59 10.79
N LEU A 14 -1.51 7.33 11.24
CA LEU A 14 -0.50 6.37 10.79
C LEU A 14 -0.67 6.06 9.30
N LEU A 15 -1.89 5.82 8.86
CA LEU A 15 -2.15 5.50 7.44
C LEU A 15 -1.84 6.69 6.53
N HIS A 16 -2.15 7.92 6.96
CA HIS A 16 -1.78 9.10 6.18
C HIS A 16 -0.27 9.25 6.07
N ALA A 17 0.47 8.94 7.14
CA ALA A 17 1.95 8.92 7.09
C ALA A 17 2.45 7.84 6.14
N HIS A 18 1.82 6.67 6.13
CA HIS A 18 2.14 5.56 5.23
C HIS A 18 1.96 5.98 3.77
N TYR A 19 0.79 6.51 3.42
CA TYR A 19 0.52 6.95 2.04
C TYR A 19 1.38 8.13 1.62
N ALA A 20 1.65 9.07 2.54
CA ALA A 20 2.53 10.19 2.24
C ALA A 20 3.94 9.69 1.90
N ALA A 21 4.44 8.69 2.62
CA ALA A 21 5.75 8.08 2.33
C ALA A 21 5.73 7.36 0.99
N GLU A 22 4.66 6.63 0.68
CA GLU A 22 4.49 6.00 -0.63
C GLU A 22 4.53 7.04 -1.75
N ASN A 23 3.81 8.14 -1.57
CA ASN A 23 3.69 9.19 -2.58
C ASN A 23 4.97 10.00 -2.78
N ARG A 24 5.86 10.07 -1.78
CA ARG A 24 7.19 10.65 -1.97
C ARG A 24 8.25 9.60 -2.29
N HIS A 25 7.87 8.34 -2.48
CA HIS A 25 8.76 7.24 -2.84
C HIS A 25 9.87 7.03 -1.79
N ASP A 26 9.50 7.08 -0.53
CA ASP A 26 10.39 6.98 0.63
C ASP A 26 10.20 5.63 1.31
N LEU A 27 11.01 4.64 0.94
CA LEU A 27 10.91 3.29 1.51
C LEU A 27 11.12 3.27 3.02
N ASP A 28 12.06 4.06 3.53
CA ASP A 28 12.29 4.11 4.97
C ASP A 28 11.07 4.66 5.72
N GLY A 29 10.43 5.68 5.13
CA GLY A 29 9.18 6.24 5.67
C GLY A 29 8.04 5.22 5.66
N ILE A 30 7.94 4.43 4.58
CA ILE A 30 6.94 3.35 4.51
C ILE A 30 7.21 2.32 5.61
N MET A 31 8.45 1.85 5.73
CA MET A 31 8.80 0.83 6.71
C MET A 31 8.66 1.31 8.15
N ALA A 32 8.81 2.62 8.39
CA ALA A 32 8.60 3.20 9.71
C ALA A 32 7.15 3.05 10.21
N THR A 33 6.20 2.78 9.31
CA THR A 33 4.80 2.55 9.68
C THR A 33 4.50 1.09 10.02
N PHE A 34 5.39 0.16 9.68
CA PHE A 34 5.21 -1.26 9.97
C PHE A 34 5.76 -1.64 11.33
N SER A 35 5.07 -2.57 11.99
CA SER A 35 5.58 -3.27 13.15
C SER A 35 6.80 -4.10 12.76
N ALA A 36 7.70 -4.39 13.73
CA ALA A 36 8.84 -5.27 13.49
C ALA A 36 8.43 -6.68 13.04
N ARG A 37 7.19 -7.08 13.31
CA ARG A 37 6.62 -8.36 12.89
C ARG A 37 5.50 -8.16 11.88
N GLY A 38 5.54 -7.05 11.17
CA GLY A 38 4.52 -6.73 10.18
C GLY A 38 4.54 -7.69 9.01
N GLU A 39 3.38 -7.86 8.40
CA GLU A 39 3.18 -8.72 7.24
C GLU A 39 2.39 -7.96 6.19
N MET A 40 2.75 -8.16 4.93
CA MET A 40 1.97 -7.66 3.81
C MET A 40 1.52 -8.84 2.95
N LEU A 41 0.23 -8.85 2.59
CA LEU A 41 -0.30 -9.75 1.57
C LEU A 41 -0.75 -8.91 0.39
N TYR A 42 -0.25 -9.25 -0.77
CA TYR A 42 -0.60 -8.57 -2.01
C TYR A 42 -1.21 -9.59 -2.96
N ASN A 43 -2.51 -9.48 -3.24
CA ASN A 43 -3.25 -10.45 -4.04
C ASN A 43 -2.94 -11.89 -3.59
N HIS A 44 -2.97 -12.12 -2.26
CA HIS A 44 -2.73 -13.39 -1.58
C HIS A 44 -1.26 -13.84 -1.50
N GLN A 45 -0.32 -13.10 -2.06
CA GLN A 45 1.10 -13.40 -1.91
C GLN A 45 1.62 -12.74 -0.62
N SER A 46 2.29 -13.52 0.22
CA SER A 46 2.80 -13.05 1.52
C SER A 46 4.20 -12.49 1.42
N PHE A 47 4.43 -11.36 2.10
CA PHE A 47 5.73 -10.73 2.30
C PHE A 47 5.83 -10.48 3.79
N ALA A 48 6.61 -11.29 4.51
CA ALA A 48 6.59 -11.31 5.97
C ALA A 48 7.90 -10.84 6.61
N THR A 49 8.82 -10.29 5.83
CA THR A 49 10.08 -9.75 6.34
C THR A 49 10.26 -8.31 5.88
N ASP A 50 11.06 -7.55 6.64
CA ASP A 50 11.41 -6.17 6.26
C ASP A 50 11.94 -6.12 4.81
N GLU A 51 12.87 -7.02 4.49
CA GLU A 51 13.45 -7.09 3.16
C GLU A 51 12.42 -7.31 2.07
N THR A 52 11.50 -8.27 2.26
CA THR A 52 10.51 -8.59 1.23
C THR A 52 9.42 -7.53 1.11
N ILE A 53 9.04 -6.89 2.21
CA ILE A 53 8.08 -5.77 2.17
C ILE A 53 8.71 -4.59 1.43
N ARG A 54 9.98 -4.26 1.70
CA ARG A 54 10.72 -3.23 0.96
C ARG A 54 10.80 -3.56 -0.52
N TRP A 55 11.13 -4.81 -0.83
CA TRP A 55 11.23 -5.25 -2.22
C TRP A 55 9.90 -5.06 -2.96
N ALA A 56 8.79 -5.46 -2.34
CA ALA A 56 7.48 -5.36 -2.97
C ALA A 56 7.09 -3.91 -3.27
N HIS A 57 7.34 -3.00 -2.32
CA HIS A 57 7.07 -1.58 -2.54
C HIS A 57 7.96 -0.98 -3.62
N GLY A 58 9.23 -1.35 -3.65
CA GLY A 58 10.16 -0.89 -4.68
C GLY A 58 9.81 -1.43 -6.05
N TYR A 59 9.40 -2.69 -6.12
CA TYR A 59 9.03 -3.34 -7.37
C TYR A 59 7.88 -2.62 -8.07
N ILE A 60 6.85 -2.24 -7.31
CA ILE A 60 5.71 -1.53 -7.90
C ILE A 60 6.06 -0.09 -8.28
N GLY A 61 7.01 0.56 -7.60
CA GLY A 61 7.46 1.90 -7.95
C GLY A 61 7.45 2.90 -6.80
N MET A 62 7.39 2.43 -5.54
CA MET A 62 7.35 3.30 -4.36
C MET A 62 8.73 3.50 -3.73
N SER A 63 9.76 3.63 -4.56
CA SER A 63 11.11 3.95 -4.11
C SER A 63 11.73 4.99 -5.02
N ALA A 64 12.93 5.47 -4.65
CA ALA A 64 13.68 6.41 -5.48
C ALA A 64 14.17 5.76 -6.78
N ALA A 65 14.36 4.42 -6.78
CA ALA A 65 14.75 3.68 -7.98
C ALA A 65 13.53 3.41 -8.86
N PRO A 66 13.71 3.31 -10.19
CA PRO A 66 12.60 2.98 -11.09
C PRO A 66 11.98 1.63 -10.74
N GLY A 67 10.64 1.57 -10.77
CA GLY A 67 9.86 0.35 -10.57
C GLY A 67 8.95 0.10 -11.77
N ALA A 68 7.93 -0.74 -11.56
CA ALA A 68 6.99 -1.08 -12.63
C ALA A 68 6.19 0.14 -13.11
N PHE A 69 5.87 1.06 -12.20
CA PHE A 69 5.08 2.26 -12.54
C PHE A 69 5.87 3.52 -12.23
N GLY A 70 5.98 4.40 -13.22
CA GLY A 70 6.64 5.69 -13.07
C GLY A 70 5.68 6.72 -12.51
N GLY A 71 6.18 7.61 -11.66
CA GLY A 71 5.37 8.66 -11.06
C GLY A 71 4.22 8.14 -10.22
N LEU A 72 4.40 6.98 -9.60
CA LEU A 72 3.33 6.27 -8.90
C LEU A 72 2.78 7.10 -7.72
N ARG A 73 1.45 7.17 -7.65
CA ARG A 73 0.75 7.86 -6.57
C ARG A 73 -0.42 7.02 -6.09
N ALA A 74 -0.61 6.98 -4.78
CA ALA A 74 -1.79 6.37 -4.15
C ALA A 74 -2.80 7.47 -3.85
N ILE A 75 -4.03 7.25 -4.29
CA ILE A 75 -5.19 8.12 -3.99
C ILE A 75 -6.13 7.34 -3.11
N ILE A 76 -6.52 7.93 -1.98
CA ILE A 76 -7.44 7.31 -1.04
C ILE A 76 -8.82 7.90 -1.27
N ASP A 77 -9.78 7.06 -1.64
CA ASP A 77 -11.15 7.48 -1.92
C ASP A 77 -12.05 7.37 -0.70
N ARG A 78 -11.92 6.29 0.08
CA ARG A 78 -12.76 6.03 1.26
C ARG A 78 -11.98 5.27 2.31
N GLU A 79 -12.29 5.56 3.59
CA GLU A 79 -11.77 4.85 4.75
C GLU A 79 -12.95 4.29 5.55
N HIS A 80 -12.85 3.03 5.97
CA HIS A 80 -13.85 2.36 6.79
C HIS A 80 -13.16 1.81 8.03
N PHE A 81 -13.77 2.02 9.20
CA PHE A 81 -13.18 1.63 10.47
C PHE A 81 -14.03 0.55 11.14
N THR A 82 -13.39 -0.56 11.49
CA THR A 82 -14.00 -1.62 12.31
C THR A 82 -13.21 -1.76 13.60
N ASP A 83 -13.66 -2.62 14.49
CA ASP A 83 -12.97 -2.87 15.76
C ASP A 83 -11.51 -3.29 15.52
N GLU A 84 -11.28 -4.16 14.55
CA GLU A 84 -9.98 -4.78 14.32
C GLU A 84 -9.22 -4.21 13.14
N GLU A 85 -9.91 -3.61 12.18
CA GLU A 85 -9.28 -3.21 10.91
C GLU A 85 -9.72 -1.82 10.49
N THR A 86 -8.86 -1.18 9.70
CA THR A 86 -9.26 -0.06 8.86
C THR A 86 -9.18 -0.53 7.42
N VAL A 87 -10.23 -0.29 6.66
CA VAL A 87 -10.33 -0.68 5.26
C VAL A 87 -10.27 0.57 4.41
N VAL A 88 -9.42 0.55 3.39
CA VAL A 88 -9.24 1.68 2.49
C VAL A 88 -9.58 1.25 1.07
N GLU A 89 -10.42 2.05 0.42
CA GLU A 89 -10.65 1.95 -1.01
C GLU A 89 -9.85 3.05 -1.69
N GLY A 90 -9.06 2.70 -2.69
CA GLY A 90 -8.21 3.67 -3.34
C GLY A 90 -7.83 3.28 -4.76
N ARG A 91 -6.94 4.06 -5.33
CA ARG A 91 -6.43 3.85 -6.69
C ARG A 91 -4.94 4.17 -6.72
N LEU A 92 -4.19 3.35 -7.46
CA LEU A 92 -2.82 3.69 -7.80
C LEU A 92 -2.79 4.28 -9.22
N LEU A 93 -2.13 5.40 -9.37
CA LEU A 93 -1.98 6.11 -10.66
C LEU A 93 -0.51 6.12 -11.03
N GLY A 94 -0.19 5.79 -12.27
CA GLY A 94 1.19 5.85 -12.75
C GLY A 94 1.29 5.48 -14.21
N ALA A 95 2.48 5.60 -14.79
CA ALA A 95 2.76 5.16 -16.14
C ALA A 95 3.35 3.75 -16.11
N HIS A 96 2.80 2.81 -16.87
CA HIS A 96 3.26 1.42 -16.90
C HIS A 96 4.59 1.35 -17.66
N ALA A 97 5.69 1.55 -16.93
CA ALA A 97 7.03 1.70 -17.49
C ALA A 97 7.88 0.44 -17.43
N GLY A 98 7.59 -0.49 -16.52
CA GLY A 98 8.31 -1.76 -16.38
C GLY A 98 7.35 -2.94 -16.28
N GLU A 99 7.90 -4.15 -16.45
CA GLU A 99 7.09 -5.36 -16.32
C GLU A 99 6.50 -5.46 -14.91
N PHE A 100 5.24 -5.85 -14.80
CA PHE A 100 4.57 -6.05 -13.53
C PHE A 100 3.76 -7.34 -13.55
N LEU A 101 4.18 -8.31 -12.76
CA LEU A 101 3.48 -9.60 -12.59
C LEU A 101 3.12 -10.27 -13.93
N GLY A 102 4.04 -10.20 -14.89
CA GLY A 102 3.87 -10.77 -16.22
C GLY A 102 3.24 -9.83 -17.25
N PHE A 103 2.74 -8.67 -16.84
CA PHE A 103 2.22 -7.67 -17.77
C PHE A 103 3.36 -6.82 -18.31
N GLN A 104 3.55 -6.84 -19.63
CA GLN A 104 4.61 -6.07 -20.28
C GLN A 104 4.28 -4.59 -20.27
N PRO A 105 5.29 -3.71 -20.15
CA PRO A 105 5.06 -2.27 -20.11
C PRO A 105 4.49 -1.74 -21.42
N THR A 106 3.51 -0.85 -21.31
CA THR A 106 2.88 -0.18 -22.45
C THR A 106 3.27 1.29 -22.55
N GLY A 107 3.84 1.85 -21.48
CA GLY A 107 4.11 3.28 -21.35
C GLY A 107 2.87 4.12 -21.09
N ARG A 108 1.69 3.51 -21.04
CA ARG A 108 0.43 4.25 -20.84
C ARG A 108 0.21 4.60 -19.38
N ALA A 109 -0.49 5.70 -19.15
CA ALA A 109 -1.01 6.02 -17.84
C ALA A 109 -2.07 4.98 -17.46
N VAL A 110 -1.98 4.45 -16.24
CA VAL A 110 -2.92 3.45 -15.73
C VAL A 110 -3.49 3.89 -14.40
N GLU A 111 -4.66 3.37 -14.10
CA GLU A 111 -5.36 3.56 -12.83
C GLU A 111 -5.76 2.19 -12.33
N LEU A 112 -5.19 1.78 -11.19
CA LEU A 112 -5.40 0.46 -10.62
C LEU A 112 -6.22 0.58 -9.33
N PRO A 113 -7.52 0.22 -9.35
CA PRO A 113 -8.34 0.22 -8.15
C PRO A 113 -7.81 -0.81 -7.14
N PHE A 114 -7.81 -0.46 -5.86
CA PHE A 114 -7.44 -1.39 -4.82
C PHE A 114 -8.30 -1.23 -3.57
N VAL A 115 -8.33 -2.30 -2.77
CA VAL A 115 -8.86 -2.28 -1.41
C VAL A 115 -7.75 -2.83 -0.51
N ALA A 116 -7.48 -2.12 0.59
CA ALA A 116 -6.46 -2.53 1.53
C ALA A 116 -7.06 -2.67 2.93
N PHE A 117 -6.68 -3.73 3.62
CA PHE A 117 -7.13 -4.05 4.97
C PHE A 117 -5.94 -3.93 5.90
N TYR A 118 -6.03 -3.01 6.87
CA TYR A 118 -4.92 -2.71 7.78
C TYR A 118 -5.25 -3.12 9.20
N ARG A 119 -4.32 -3.86 9.83
CA ARG A 119 -4.37 -4.17 11.25
C ARG A 119 -3.20 -3.48 11.95
N PHE A 120 -3.40 -3.18 13.22
CA PHE A 120 -2.46 -2.39 14.00
C PHE A 120 -2.05 -3.17 15.24
N ASP A 121 -0.79 -3.04 15.66
CA ASP A 121 -0.32 -3.61 16.92
C ASP A 121 -0.58 -2.64 18.08
N ASP A 122 -0.16 -3.04 19.29
CA ASP A 122 -0.38 -2.24 20.50
C ASP A 122 0.37 -0.90 20.46
N ASP A 123 1.43 -0.81 19.67
CA ASP A 123 2.22 0.43 19.51
C ASP A 123 1.63 1.34 18.42
N GLY A 124 0.55 0.92 17.79
CA GLY A 124 -0.09 1.68 16.72
C GLY A 124 0.56 1.53 15.35
N LYS A 125 1.51 0.60 15.21
CA LYS A 125 2.15 0.30 13.93
C LYS A 125 1.36 -0.77 13.18
N LEU A 126 1.59 -0.89 11.87
CA LEU A 126 0.92 -1.88 11.05
C LEU A 126 1.42 -3.29 11.37
N SER A 127 0.55 -4.13 11.88
CA SER A 127 0.83 -5.56 12.04
C SER A 127 0.49 -6.33 10.78
N SER A 128 -0.41 -5.81 9.95
CA SER A 128 -0.80 -6.45 8.68
C SER A 128 -1.31 -5.41 7.70
N GLU A 129 -0.87 -5.54 6.46
CA GLU A 129 -1.42 -4.84 5.31
C GLU A 129 -1.82 -5.89 4.28
N ARG A 130 -3.09 -5.96 3.95
CA ARG A 130 -3.60 -6.90 2.96
C ARG A 130 -4.23 -6.13 1.82
N VAL A 131 -3.62 -6.20 0.64
CA VAL A 131 -4.04 -5.45 -0.54
C VAL A 131 -4.65 -6.39 -1.57
N VAL A 132 -5.82 -6.02 -2.07
CA VAL A 132 -6.44 -6.66 -3.23
C VAL A 132 -6.51 -5.61 -4.33
N MET A 133 -5.82 -5.84 -5.43
CA MET A 133 -5.71 -4.87 -6.51
C MET A 133 -6.27 -5.44 -7.80
N ASN A 134 -7.04 -4.62 -8.49
CA ASN A 134 -7.58 -4.98 -9.80
C ASN A 134 -6.53 -4.68 -10.87
N LEU A 135 -5.99 -5.75 -11.47
CA LEU A 135 -4.98 -5.64 -12.52
C LEU A 135 -5.58 -5.59 -13.93
N GLY A 136 -6.91 -5.60 -14.04
CA GLY A 136 -7.59 -5.52 -15.33
C GLY A 136 -7.16 -4.35 -16.21
N PRO A 137 -6.93 -3.14 -15.65
CA PRO A 137 -6.47 -2.00 -16.47
C PRO A 137 -5.11 -2.20 -17.13
N LEU A 138 -4.32 -3.20 -16.73
CA LEU A 138 -3.03 -3.51 -17.38
C LEU A 138 -3.19 -4.28 -18.69
N ARG A 139 -4.40 -4.77 -18.95
CA ARG A 139 -4.71 -5.44 -20.21
C ARG A 139 -4.99 -4.40 -21.28
N ASP A 140 -4.77 -4.79 -22.50
CA ASP A 140 -5.03 -3.92 -23.66
C ASP A 140 -6.53 -3.68 -23.91
#